data_5be5afe285aa4ef9262d2c5a0a881f18
#
_entry.id   5be5afe285aa4ef9262d2c5a0a881f18
#
_cell.length_a   1.000
_cell.length_b   1.000
_cell.length_c   1.000
_cell.angle_alpha   90.00
_cell.angle_beta   90.00
_cell.angle_gamma   90.00
#
_symmetry.space_group_name_H-M   'P 1'
#
loop_
_entity.id
_entity.type
_entity.pdbx_description
1 polymer ?
#
loop_
_entity_poly.entity_id
_entity_poly.type
_entity_poly.pdbx_seq_one_letter_code
_entity_poly.pdbx_strand_id
1 'polypeptide(L)'
;MTANIADRIRVRFPEAAYTEFRDHLVREEADEHAGYLIAGIHRYIKQRAGTEVAVLEYLVHDIHCMEMDEYTRQGPNNVTLSHKTLRKATFDAIPDDRYLVDQAIIVAHSHPFQRNPTYSSLDDRSEPMAFTALTAEGDGPHASLLFGGDDTLTGRVWPNDVGEIRGKEVAGTTPIDEVIIVGEDNLRQLHTTDSRNRPIDRTSDMHDRQALVHGDEGNNRLQDAHVAVAGAGGLGSLFIQSLAHLGIGELTVVDPDVVEESNRSRIVGARQTDAGPASATPDEPGVVPAAWAEAIPKAGRPKVEVMQRLVENIDPSIHFHGVHNGIESPTGMQSILKADLVISATDTASSRVALSHAVKQYHRPLFDAGTNINITDGVAKYIATRLSVVTPGTPCLDCQGEINWDRVTAEQKDQDELEYGVELLEGEAPAVITINQQAAARLSFAVHRYLTGLLSGRTGFDTGVDELITGHKREARAEPDSACKFCENNTFAGVGDRGPSPATPQAETVPPGTGLIAELGLEATPEAVDRAPTTQDGSDITSTIRHWLNRTVTKLWR
;
A
#
# COMPACT_ATOMS: atom_id res chain seq x y z
N MET A 1 -21.58 -24.56 -9.17
CA MET A 1 -21.50 -23.34 -8.33
C MET A 1 -20.27 -22.63 -8.84
N THR A 2 -20.41 -21.50 -9.53
CA THR A 2 -19.29 -20.65 -9.93
C THR A 2 -18.63 -20.16 -8.65
N ALA A 3 -17.34 -20.48 -8.47
CA ALA A 3 -16.57 -19.99 -7.34
C ALA A 3 -16.57 -18.45 -7.41
N ASN A 4 -17.00 -17.78 -6.35
CA ASN A 4 -16.90 -16.33 -6.25
C ASN A 4 -15.44 -15.95 -6.32
N ILE A 5 -15.06 -15.02 -7.22
CA ILE A 5 -13.66 -14.63 -7.44
C ILE A 5 -13.09 -13.95 -6.20
N ALA A 6 -13.90 -13.13 -5.53
CA ALA A 6 -13.63 -12.45 -4.26
C ALA A 6 -14.96 -11.90 -3.71
N ASP A 7 -14.98 -11.57 -2.41
CA ASP A 7 -16.15 -10.94 -1.76
C ASP A 7 -16.21 -9.44 -2.02
N ARG A 8 -15.04 -8.82 -2.29
CA ARG A 8 -14.91 -7.40 -2.64
C ARG A 8 -13.88 -7.23 -3.74
N ILE A 9 -14.23 -6.46 -4.76
CA ILE A 9 -13.34 -6.19 -5.90
C ILE A 9 -13.13 -4.69 -6.05
N ARG A 10 -11.86 -4.28 -6.17
CA ARG A 10 -11.43 -2.90 -6.22
C ARG A 10 -10.53 -2.67 -7.44
N VAL A 11 -10.57 -1.48 -8.01
CA VAL A 11 -9.59 -1.03 -9.01
C VAL A 11 -8.91 0.23 -8.51
N ARG A 12 -7.60 0.26 -8.48
CA ARG A 12 -6.81 1.39 -7.99
C ARG A 12 -6.03 2.02 -9.13
N PHE A 13 -6.21 3.33 -9.28
CA PHE A 13 -5.56 4.14 -10.30
C PHE A 13 -4.65 5.20 -9.69
N PRO A 14 -3.47 5.47 -10.27
CA PRO A 14 -2.84 6.77 -10.18
C PRO A 14 -3.75 7.85 -10.81
N GLU A 15 -3.88 9.01 -10.18
CA GLU A 15 -4.80 10.07 -10.65
C GLU A 15 -4.50 10.53 -12.07
N ALA A 16 -3.23 10.68 -12.43
CA ALA A 16 -2.83 11.07 -13.78
C ALA A 16 -3.35 10.08 -14.84
N ALA A 17 -3.15 8.77 -14.60
CA ALA A 17 -3.62 7.72 -15.49
C ALA A 17 -5.15 7.68 -15.57
N TYR A 18 -5.84 7.84 -14.43
CA TYR A 18 -7.31 7.92 -14.42
C TYR A 18 -7.83 9.10 -15.23
N THR A 19 -7.27 10.29 -15.03
CA THR A 19 -7.71 11.52 -15.70
C THR A 19 -7.49 11.42 -17.21
N GLU A 20 -6.30 11.01 -17.64
CA GLU A 20 -5.99 10.82 -19.07
C GLU A 20 -6.94 9.81 -19.73
N PHE A 21 -7.13 8.66 -19.10
CA PHE A 21 -7.97 7.61 -19.63
C PHE A 21 -9.46 7.98 -19.65
N ARG A 22 -9.95 8.59 -18.57
CA ARG A 22 -11.32 9.07 -18.46
C ARG A 22 -11.61 10.16 -19.51
N ASP A 23 -10.72 11.12 -19.70
CA ASP A 23 -10.87 12.20 -20.68
C ASP A 23 -10.81 11.69 -22.12
N HIS A 24 -10.10 10.58 -22.36
CA HIS A 24 -10.16 9.88 -23.64
C HIS A 24 -11.52 9.20 -23.87
N LEU A 25 -12.06 8.53 -22.85
CA LEU A 25 -13.30 7.76 -22.98
C LEU A 25 -14.55 8.65 -23.01
N VAL A 26 -14.60 9.71 -22.19
CA VAL A 26 -15.77 10.58 -22.00
C VAL A 26 -15.48 11.95 -22.63
N ARG A 27 -15.53 12.00 -23.97
CA ARG A 27 -15.38 13.22 -24.75
C ARG A 27 -16.72 13.94 -24.91
N GLU A 28 -16.69 15.20 -25.33
CA GLU A 28 -17.91 15.97 -25.69
C GLU A 28 -18.63 15.40 -26.93
N GLU A 29 -17.96 14.54 -27.68
CA GLU A 29 -18.49 13.88 -28.86
C GLU A 29 -19.48 12.78 -28.49
N ALA A 30 -20.44 12.53 -29.40
CA ALA A 30 -21.52 11.58 -29.13
C ALA A 30 -21.11 10.11 -29.25
N ASP A 31 -19.92 9.81 -29.75
CA ASP A 31 -19.48 8.46 -30.04
C ASP A 31 -18.88 7.77 -28.79
N GLU A 32 -19.10 6.48 -28.68
CA GLU A 32 -18.44 5.66 -27.68
C GLU A 32 -16.94 5.50 -27.99
N HIS A 33 -16.12 5.61 -26.97
CA HIS A 33 -14.68 5.39 -27.04
C HIS A 33 -14.30 4.19 -26.18
N ALA A 34 -13.17 3.57 -26.52
CA ALA A 34 -12.66 2.42 -25.78
C ALA A 34 -11.15 2.52 -25.54
N GLY A 35 -10.68 1.70 -24.63
CA GLY A 35 -9.30 1.53 -24.29
C GLY A 35 -9.09 0.26 -23.47
N TYR A 36 -7.86 0.00 -23.11
CA TYR A 36 -7.56 -1.04 -22.14
C TYR A 36 -6.51 -0.57 -21.13
N LEU A 37 -6.53 -1.20 -19.98
CA LEU A 37 -5.65 -0.94 -18.86
C LEU A 37 -4.86 -2.20 -18.58
N ILE A 38 -3.62 -2.04 -18.17
CA ILE A 38 -2.79 -3.12 -17.68
C ILE A 38 -2.63 -2.92 -16.17
N ALA A 39 -2.91 -3.98 -15.41
CA ALA A 39 -2.96 -3.91 -13.97
C ALA A 39 -2.27 -5.11 -13.31
N GLY A 40 -1.44 -4.85 -12.32
CA GLY A 40 -1.03 -5.86 -11.36
C GLY A 40 -2.20 -6.25 -10.45
N ILE A 41 -2.04 -7.34 -9.71
CA ILE A 41 -3.08 -7.89 -8.84
C ILE A 41 -2.56 -7.93 -7.41
N HIS A 42 -3.43 -7.56 -6.47
CA HIS A 42 -3.24 -7.77 -5.05
C HIS A 42 -4.41 -8.54 -4.46
N ARG A 43 -4.12 -9.67 -3.81
CA ARG A 43 -5.11 -10.52 -3.15
C ARG A 43 -4.83 -10.58 -1.65
N TYR A 44 -5.85 -10.33 -0.85
CA TYR A 44 -5.71 -10.39 0.60
C TYR A 44 -7.03 -10.65 1.30
N ILE A 45 -6.95 -11.09 2.55
CA ILE A 45 -8.12 -11.28 3.41
C ILE A 45 -8.16 -10.16 4.44
N LYS A 46 -9.32 -9.50 4.56
CA LYS A 46 -9.64 -8.59 5.65
C LYS A 46 -10.53 -9.29 6.66
N GLN A 47 -10.29 -9.02 7.94
CA GLN A 47 -11.20 -9.39 9.02
C GLN A 47 -12.14 -8.21 9.28
N ARG A 48 -13.43 -8.38 9.06
CA ARG A 48 -14.44 -7.34 9.31
C ARG A 48 -15.56 -7.88 10.18
N ALA A 49 -15.72 -7.34 11.38
CA ALA A 49 -16.74 -7.76 12.34
C ALA A 49 -16.77 -9.29 12.60
N GLY A 50 -15.59 -9.92 12.65
CA GLY A 50 -15.45 -11.37 12.86
C GLY A 50 -15.72 -12.23 11.62
N THR A 51 -15.89 -11.61 10.46
CA THR A 51 -16.04 -12.30 9.16
C THR A 51 -14.83 -12.03 8.28
N GLU A 52 -14.33 -13.07 7.64
CA GLU A 52 -13.30 -12.97 6.62
C GLU A 52 -13.91 -12.44 5.31
N VAL A 53 -13.26 -11.45 4.72
CA VAL A 53 -13.64 -10.84 3.45
C VAL A 53 -12.47 -10.97 2.50
N ALA A 54 -12.60 -11.79 1.48
CA ALA A 54 -11.59 -11.92 0.43
C ALA A 54 -11.65 -10.68 -0.49
N VAL A 55 -10.52 -10.02 -0.67
CA VAL A 55 -10.40 -8.82 -1.51
C VAL A 55 -9.50 -9.11 -2.69
N LEU A 56 -9.97 -8.74 -3.89
CA LEU A 56 -9.20 -8.68 -5.12
C LEU A 56 -9.05 -7.21 -5.52
N GLU A 57 -7.83 -6.74 -5.68
CA GLU A 57 -7.54 -5.37 -6.07
C GLU A 57 -6.68 -5.35 -7.33
N TYR A 58 -7.13 -4.63 -8.34
CA TYR A 58 -6.39 -4.34 -9.57
C TYR A 58 -5.61 -3.04 -9.37
N LEU A 59 -4.33 -3.05 -9.70
CA LEU A 59 -3.41 -1.92 -9.56
C LEU A 59 -3.02 -1.44 -10.96
N VAL A 60 -3.70 -0.44 -11.49
CA VAL A 60 -3.48 0.05 -12.84
C VAL A 60 -2.12 0.74 -12.93
N HIS A 61 -1.26 0.28 -13.83
CA HIS A 61 0.07 0.86 -14.02
C HIS A 61 0.34 1.30 -15.45
N ASP A 62 -0.46 0.84 -16.43
CA ASP A 62 -0.39 1.31 -17.80
C ASP A 62 -1.78 1.46 -18.41
N ILE A 63 -1.91 2.39 -19.34
CA ILE A 63 -3.16 2.72 -20.03
C ILE A 63 -2.93 2.78 -21.54
N HIS A 64 -3.87 2.26 -22.30
CA HIS A 64 -3.89 2.41 -23.75
C HIS A 64 -5.19 3.04 -24.20
N CYS A 65 -5.10 4.28 -24.66
CA CYS A 65 -6.18 5.02 -25.28
C CYS A 65 -6.27 4.64 -26.75
N MET A 66 -7.33 3.98 -27.19
CA MET A 66 -7.45 3.47 -28.55
C MET A 66 -7.64 4.59 -29.57
N GLU A 67 -6.92 4.49 -30.69
CA GLU A 67 -7.04 5.37 -31.84
C GLU A 67 -8.08 4.88 -32.85
N MET A 68 -8.51 5.74 -33.77
CA MET A 68 -9.59 5.46 -34.74
C MET A 68 -9.36 4.21 -35.61
N ASP A 69 -8.12 3.87 -35.91
CA ASP A 69 -7.77 2.70 -36.73
C ASP A 69 -7.74 1.37 -35.94
N GLU A 70 -7.87 1.44 -34.63
CA GLU A 70 -7.94 0.27 -33.73
C GLU A 70 -9.39 -0.23 -33.55
N TYR A 71 -10.39 0.57 -33.97
CA TYR A 71 -11.78 0.15 -33.96
C TYR A 71 -12.16 -0.61 -35.25
N THR A 72 -12.95 -1.66 -35.10
CA THR A 72 -13.66 -2.25 -36.25
C THR A 72 -14.92 -1.49 -36.55
N ARG A 73 -15.54 -0.90 -35.54
CA ARG A 73 -16.75 -0.06 -35.64
C ARG A 73 -16.79 0.88 -34.44
N GLN A 74 -17.17 2.15 -34.74
CA GLN A 74 -17.40 3.17 -33.72
C GLN A 74 -18.67 3.96 -34.06
N GLY A 75 -19.42 4.38 -33.04
CA GLY A 75 -20.62 5.21 -33.16
C GLY A 75 -21.25 5.48 -31.81
N PRO A 76 -22.37 6.22 -31.75
CA PRO A 76 -22.97 6.68 -30.48
C PRO A 76 -23.49 5.59 -29.55
N ASN A 77 -23.69 4.38 -30.05
CA ASN A 77 -24.21 3.25 -29.26
C ASN A 77 -23.44 1.95 -29.54
N ASN A 78 -22.25 2.04 -30.08
CA ASN A 78 -21.49 0.84 -30.45
C ASN A 78 -20.02 1.15 -30.68
N VAL A 79 -19.19 0.52 -29.88
CA VAL A 79 -17.76 0.40 -30.13
C VAL A 79 -17.40 -1.08 -30.24
N THR A 80 -16.66 -1.45 -31.28
CA THR A 80 -16.20 -2.83 -31.48
C THR A 80 -14.70 -2.84 -31.70
N LEU A 81 -13.99 -3.58 -30.84
CA LEU A 81 -12.55 -3.73 -30.90
C LEU A 81 -12.15 -4.72 -31.98
N SER A 82 -11.02 -4.47 -32.62
CA SER A 82 -10.44 -5.41 -33.57
C SER A 82 -9.76 -6.57 -32.81
N HIS A 83 -9.77 -7.78 -33.39
CA HIS A 83 -8.97 -8.89 -32.85
C HIS A 83 -7.48 -8.57 -32.76
N LYS A 84 -6.99 -7.71 -33.66
CA LYS A 84 -5.60 -7.25 -33.65
C LYS A 84 -5.32 -6.39 -32.41
N THR A 85 -6.25 -5.54 -32.02
CA THR A 85 -6.15 -4.67 -30.84
C THR A 85 -6.16 -5.48 -29.55
N LEU A 86 -7.08 -6.45 -29.43
CA LEU A 86 -7.12 -7.34 -28.27
C LEU A 86 -5.82 -8.16 -28.15
N ARG A 87 -5.30 -8.65 -29.27
CA ARG A 87 -4.03 -9.38 -29.28
C ARG A 87 -2.85 -8.47 -28.94
N LYS A 88 -2.87 -7.20 -29.37
CA LYS A 88 -1.86 -6.21 -28.97
C LYS A 88 -1.91 -5.98 -27.47
N ALA A 89 -3.11 -5.83 -26.87
CA ALA A 89 -3.27 -5.69 -25.43
C ALA A 89 -2.60 -6.83 -24.65
N THR A 90 -2.74 -8.08 -25.13
CA THR A 90 -2.07 -9.23 -24.53
C THR A 90 -0.55 -9.14 -24.64
N PHE A 91 -0.02 -8.70 -25.79
CA PHE A 91 1.43 -8.52 -25.97
C PHE A 91 1.96 -7.34 -25.15
N ASP A 92 1.24 -6.24 -25.06
CA ASP A 92 1.64 -5.07 -24.27
C ASP A 92 1.60 -5.40 -22.76
N ALA A 93 0.75 -6.34 -22.34
CA ALA A 93 0.69 -6.85 -20.99
C ALA A 93 1.86 -7.79 -20.61
N ILE A 94 2.63 -8.27 -21.60
CA ILE A 94 3.82 -9.10 -21.39
C ILE A 94 5.05 -8.25 -21.71
N PRO A 95 5.64 -7.54 -20.74
CA PRO A 95 6.85 -6.78 -21.00
C PRO A 95 8.04 -7.71 -21.21
N ASP A 96 9.05 -7.22 -21.94
CA ASP A 96 10.30 -7.92 -22.24
C ASP A 96 11.08 -8.37 -20.98
N ASP A 97 10.75 -7.83 -19.81
CA ASP A 97 11.32 -8.20 -18.52
C ASP A 97 10.44 -9.21 -17.78
N ARG A 98 11.00 -10.37 -17.51
CA ARG A 98 10.40 -11.58 -16.93
C ARG A 98 9.69 -11.43 -15.56
N TYR A 99 9.57 -10.22 -15.02
CA TYR A 99 8.91 -9.94 -13.74
C TYR A 99 7.40 -9.72 -13.85
N LEU A 100 6.86 -9.69 -15.06
CA LEU A 100 5.47 -9.32 -15.32
C LEU A 100 4.67 -10.43 -16.00
N VAL A 101 4.99 -11.67 -15.73
CA VAL A 101 4.14 -12.81 -16.07
C VAL A 101 2.83 -12.65 -15.30
N ASP A 102 1.70 -12.67 -15.97
CA ASP A 102 0.34 -12.70 -15.40
C ASP A 102 -0.25 -11.35 -14.96
N GLN A 103 -0.25 -10.34 -15.78
CA GLN A 103 -1.00 -9.12 -15.53
C GLN A 103 -2.47 -9.27 -15.92
N ALA A 104 -3.33 -8.51 -15.25
CA ALA A 104 -4.71 -8.40 -15.63
C ALA A 104 -4.89 -7.33 -16.71
N ILE A 105 -5.72 -7.62 -17.68
CA ILE A 105 -6.19 -6.67 -18.68
C ILE A 105 -7.61 -6.25 -18.29
N ILE A 106 -7.85 -4.94 -18.24
CA ILE A 106 -9.17 -4.37 -18.03
C ILE A 106 -9.56 -3.65 -19.32
N VAL A 107 -10.55 -4.19 -20.01
CA VAL A 107 -11.09 -3.55 -21.21
C VAL A 107 -12.13 -2.52 -20.78
N ALA A 108 -12.06 -1.30 -21.31
CA ALA A 108 -12.99 -0.26 -20.94
C ALA A 108 -13.59 0.44 -22.17
N HIS A 109 -14.85 0.88 -22.02
CA HIS A 109 -15.51 1.73 -23.01
C HIS A 109 -16.45 2.72 -22.32
N SER A 110 -17.00 3.66 -23.07
CA SER A 110 -17.89 4.68 -22.54
C SER A 110 -19.31 4.56 -23.06
N HIS A 111 -20.26 4.92 -22.18
CA HIS A 111 -21.65 5.28 -22.53
C HIS A 111 -21.87 6.75 -22.13
N PRO A 112 -21.41 7.73 -22.93
CA PRO A 112 -21.23 9.12 -22.50
C PRO A 112 -22.54 9.82 -22.12
N PHE A 113 -23.69 9.32 -22.55
CA PHE A 113 -25.01 9.88 -22.22
C PHE A 113 -25.66 9.27 -20.99
N GLN A 114 -25.09 8.21 -20.42
CA GLN A 114 -25.64 7.52 -19.25
C GLN A 114 -25.00 8.05 -17.97
N ARG A 115 -25.82 8.57 -17.05
CA ARG A 115 -25.37 8.93 -15.70
C ARG A 115 -25.22 7.73 -14.77
N ASN A 116 -25.88 6.64 -15.06
CA ASN A 116 -25.71 5.34 -14.41
C ASN A 116 -25.50 4.32 -15.52
N PRO A 117 -24.22 4.13 -15.95
CA PRO A 117 -23.94 3.26 -17.07
C PRO A 117 -24.27 1.81 -16.74
N THR A 118 -24.92 1.14 -17.69
CA THR A 118 -25.23 -0.28 -17.63
C THR A 118 -24.80 -0.94 -18.92
N TYR A 119 -24.26 -2.14 -18.83
CA TYR A 119 -23.89 -2.94 -19.99
C TYR A 119 -25.10 -3.19 -20.89
N SER A 120 -24.92 -2.99 -22.17
CA SER A 120 -25.96 -3.24 -23.18
C SER A 120 -26.03 -4.74 -23.53
N SER A 121 -27.10 -5.14 -24.19
CA SER A 121 -27.21 -6.52 -24.72
C SER A 121 -26.17 -6.83 -25.81
N LEU A 122 -25.53 -5.81 -26.38
CA LEU A 122 -24.42 -5.97 -27.31
C LEU A 122 -23.13 -6.28 -26.57
N ASP A 123 -22.85 -5.56 -25.46
CA ASP A 123 -21.70 -5.82 -24.59
C ASP A 123 -21.76 -7.24 -24.06
N ASP A 124 -22.94 -7.66 -23.57
CA ASP A 124 -23.15 -9.02 -23.05
C ASP A 124 -22.91 -10.13 -24.08
N ARG A 125 -22.99 -9.81 -25.38
CA ARG A 125 -22.70 -10.76 -26.47
C ARG A 125 -21.28 -10.70 -26.97
N SER A 126 -20.64 -9.52 -26.93
CA SER A 126 -19.31 -9.29 -27.49
C SER A 126 -18.18 -9.57 -26.49
N GLU A 127 -18.35 -9.17 -25.24
CA GLU A 127 -17.34 -9.36 -24.19
C GLU A 127 -16.93 -10.83 -23.96
N PRO A 128 -17.83 -11.83 -23.93
CA PRO A 128 -17.43 -13.23 -23.77
C PRO A 128 -16.42 -13.71 -24.81
N MET A 129 -16.51 -13.22 -26.04
CA MET A 129 -15.57 -13.57 -27.10
C MET A 129 -14.20 -12.92 -26.88
N ALA A 130 -14.20 -11.64 -26.45
CA ALA A 130 -12.97 -10.91 -26.15
C ALA A 130 -12.23 -11.54 -24.98
N PHE A 131 -12.95 -11.85 -23.89
CA PHE A 131 -12.37 -12.42 -22.69
C PHE A 131 -11.95 -13.88 -22.86
N THR A 132 -12.62 -14.67 -23.72
CA THR A 132 -12.13 -16.00 -24.11
C THR A 132 -10.76 -15.90 -24.80
N ALA A 133 -10.54 -14.90 -25.64
CA ALA A 133 -9.24 -14.70 -26.28
C ALA A 133 -8.16 -14.25 -25.28
N LEU A 134 -8.50 -13.35 -24.35
CA LEU A 134 -7.57 -12.85 -23.34
C LEU A 134 -7.15 -13.96 -22.36
N THR A 135 -8.11 -14.76 -21.88
CA THR A 135 -7.83 -15.86 -20.94
C THR A 135 -7.09 -17.05 -21.56
N ALA A 136 -7.14 -17.19 -22.88
CA ALA A 136 -6.35 -18.21 -23.57
C ALA A 136 -4.85 -17.90 -23.63
N GLU A 137 -4.48 -16.63 -23.48
CA GLU A 137 -3.10 -16.14 -23.58
C GLU A 137 -2.54 -15.60 -22.25
N GLY A 138 -3.37 -15.44 -21.20
CA GLY A 138 -2.97 -14.86 -19.89
C GLY A 138 -3.76 -15.43 -18.71
N ASP A 139 -3.15 -15.45 -17.54
CA ASP A 139 -3.70 -16.13 -16.36
C ASP A 139 -4.77 -15.32 -15.59
N GLY A 140 -5.15 -14.08 -16.01
CA GLY A 140 -6.22 -13.25 -15.44
C GLY A 140 -6.40 -13.36 -13.91
N PRO A 141 -7.47 -12.93 -13.28
CA PRO A 141 -8.77 -12.61 -13.86
C PRO A 141 -8.78 -11.26 -14.56
N HIS A 142 -9.35 -11.23 -15.75
CA HIS A 142 -9.54 -10.01 -16.52
C HIS A 142 -10.86 -9.34 -16.18
N ALA A 143 -10.99 -8.05 -16.49
CA ALA A 143 -12.18 -7.27 -16.12
C ALA A 143 -12.64 -6.35 -17.24
N SER A 144 -13.87 -5.86 -17.14
CA SER A 144 -14.35 -4.74 -17.94
C SER A 144 -14.81 -3.59 -17.06
N LEU A 145 -14.61 -2.35 -17.56
CA LEU A 145 -15.10 -1.12 -16.95
C LEU A 145 -15.93 -0.36 -17.97
N LEU A 146 -17.06 0.17 -17.54
CA LEU A 146 -17.95 0.99 -18.32
C LEU A 146 -18.06 2.38 -17.69
N PHE A 147 -17.64 3.40 -18.43
CA PHE A 147 -17.66 4.79 -18.00
C PHE A 147 -18.92 5.49 -18.50
N GLY A 148 -19.61 6.18 -17.60
CA GLY A 148 -20.71 7.07 -17.91
C GLY A 148 -20.32 8.54 -17.86
N GLY A 149 -21.28 9.42 -18.08
CA GLY A 149 -21.10 10.83 -17.79
C GLY A 149 -20.96 11.11 -16.29
N ASP A 150 -20.39 12.25 -15.93
CA ASP A 150 -20.31 12.74 -14.53
C ASP A 150 -19.55 11.82 -13.57
N ASP A 151 -18.39 11.28 -13.98
CA ASP A 151 -17.54 10.37 -13.17
C ASP A 151 -18.29 9.13 -12.64
N THR A 152 -19.32 8.70 -13.35
CA THR A 152 -20.05 7.48 -13.01
C THR A 152 -19.47 6.29 -13.75
N LEU A 153 -19.43 5.15 -13.10
CA LEU A 153 -18.88 3.93 -13.69
C LEU A 153 -19.53 2.66 -13.12
N THR A 154 -19.43 1.59 -13.87
CA THR A 154 -19.70 0.22 -13.42
C THR A 154 -18.60 -0.69 -13.95
N GLY A 155 -18.50 -1.91 -13.43
CA GLY A 155 -17.49 -2.86 -13.88
C GLY A 155 -17.80 -4.27 -13.46
N ARG A 156 -17.20 -5.22 -14.17
CA ARG A 156 -17.35 -6.65 -13.88
C ARG A 156 -16.07 -7.43 -14.17
N VAL A 157 -15.81 -8.43 -13.36
CA VAL A 157 -14.70 -9.35 -13.52
C VAL A 157 -15.18 -10.63 -14.19
N TRP A 158 -14.44 -11.10 -15.17
CA TRP A 158 -14.71 -12.30 -15.93
C TRP A 158 -14.02 -13.51 -15.28
N PRO A 159 -14.70 -14.68 -15.20
CA PRO A 159 -14.06 -15.90 -14.73
C PRO A 159 -12.97 -16.36 -15.72
N ASN A 160 -11.95 -17.05 -15.22
CA ASN A 160 -10.86 -17.58 -16.07
C ASN A 160 -11.36 -18.64 -17.06
N ASP A 161 -12.46 -19.33 -16.76
CA ASP A 161 -13.09 -20.31 -17.66
C ASP A 161 -14.30 -19.71 -18.38
N VAL A 162 -14.01 -18.84 -19.34
CA VAL A 162 -15.05 -18.23 -20.21
C VAL A 162 -15.53 -19.22 -21.27
N GLY A 163 -14.83 -20.33 -21.50
CA GLY A 163 -15.10 -21.30 -22.58
C GLY A 163 -16.43 -22.04 -22.48
N GLU A 164 -17.03 -22.13 -21.30
CA GLU A 164 -18.34 -22.74 -21.09
C GLU A 164 -19.52 -21.78 -21.26
N ILE A 165 -19.27 -20.47 -21.39
CA ILE A 165 -20.31 -19.44 -21.57
C ILE A 165 -20.80 -19.44 -23.03
N ARG A 166 -21.42 -20.51 -23.47
CA ARG A 166 -22.10 -20.62 -24.78
C ARG A 166 -23.61 -20.36 -24.71
N GLY A 167 -24.06 -19.56 -23.75
CA GLY A 167 -25.48 -19.27 -23.54
C GLY A 167 -25.77 -17.78 -23.47
N LYS A 168 -27.03 -17.43 -23.64
CA LYS A 168 -27.55 -16.05 -23.66
C LYS A 168 -27.43 -15.29 -22.31
N GLU A 169 -26.85 -15.88 -21.29
CA GLU A 169 -26.70 -15.28 -19.97
C GLU A 169 -25.21 -15.08 -19.68
N VAL A 170 -24.86 -13.86 -19.31
CA VAL A 170 -23.54 -13.50 -18.75
C VAL A 170 -23.49 -14.05 -17.30
N ALA A 171 -23.64 -15.37 -17.18
CA ALA A 171 -23.61 -16.04 -15.90
C ALA A 171 -22.16 -16.20 -15.45
N GLY A 172 -21.83 -15.68 -14.26
CA GLY A 172 -20.56 -15.91 -13.61
C GLY A 172 -19.60 -14.73 -13.55
N THR A 173 -19.98 -13.54 -14.02
CA THR A 173 -19.21 -12.32 -13.75
C THR A 173 -19.46 -11.85 -12.32
N THR A 174 -18.42 -11.24 -11.72
CA THR A 174 -18.52 -10.62 -10.38
C THR A 174 -18.40 -9.11 -10.54
N PRO A 175 -19.31 -8.31 -9.96
CA PRO A 175 -19.26 -6.86 -10.07
C PRO A 175 -18.01 -6.29 -9.38
N ILE A 176 -17.48 -5.20 -9.92
CA ILE A 176 -16.45 -4.38 -9.26
C ILE A 176 -17.19 -3.44 -8.31
N ASP A 177 -16.77 -3.38 -7.05
CA ASP A 177 -17.44 -2.59 -6.01
C ASP A 177 -17.06 -1.11 -6.08
N GLU A 178 -15.77 -0.84 -6.31
CA GLU A 178 -15.26 0.52 -6.23
C GLU A 178 -13.99 0.75 -7.06
N VAL A 179 -13.80 2.00 -7.44
CA VAL A 179 -12.56 2.50 -8.03
C VAL A 179 -11.94 3.52 -7.08
N ILE A 180 -10.66 3.33 -6.77
CA ILE A 180 -9.86 4.19 -5.89
C ILE A 180 -8.89 4.97 -6.76
N ILE A 181 -8.91 6.29 -6.66
CA ILE A 181 -8.02 7.18 -7.37
C ILE A 181 -7.05 7.78 -6.36
N VAL A 182 -5.77 7.48 -6.56
CA VAL A 182 -4.68 7.92 -5.68
C VAL A 182 -4.06 9.16 -6.29
N GLY A 183 -4.46 10.32 -5.79
CA GLY A 183 -3.93 11.62 -6.19
C GLY A 183 -2.72 12.04 -5.36
N GLU A 184 -2.13 13.17 -5.73
CA GLU A 184 -1.04 13.77 -4.97
C GLU A 184 -1.52 14.41 -3.67
N ASP A 185 -2.75 14.95 -3.64
CA ASP A 185 -3.30 15.71 -2.52
C ASP A 185 -4.59 15.13 -1.93
N ASN A 186 -5.15 14.08 -2.53
CA ASN A 186 -6.34 13.39 -2.00
C ASN A 186 -6.44 11.93 -2.46
N LEU A 187 -7.24 11.17 -1.72
CA LEU A 187 -7.71 9.84 -2.07
C LEU A 187 -9.19 9.93 -2.43
N ARG A 188 -9.54 9.63 -3.68
CA ARG A 188 -10.94 9.60 -4.12
C ARG A 188 -11.42 8.17 -4.25
N GLN A 189 -12.61 7.90 -3.77
CA GLN A 189 -13.27 6.60 -3.88
C GLN A 189 -14.57 6.78 -4.67
N LEU A 190 -14.64 6.12 -5.82
CA LEU A 190 -15.83 6.09 -6.66
C LEU A 190 -16.51 4.73 -6.49
N HIS A 191 -17.72 4.75 -5.94
CA HIS A 191 -18.54 3.54 -5.89
C HIS A 191 -19.18 3.29 -7.25
N THR A 192 -19.15 2.04 -7.69
CA THR A 192 -19.85 1.64 -8.92
C THR A 192 -21.36 1.77 -8.76
N THR A 193 -22.09 1.83 -9.87
CA THR A 193 -23.57 1.98 -9.83
C THR A 193 -24.25 0.90 -9.03
N ASP A 194 -23.70 -0.29 -8.97
CA ASP A 194 -24.25 -1.42 -8.22
C ASP A 194 -24.01 -1.30 -6.72
N SER A 195 -22.99 -0.56 -6.28
CA SER A 195 -22.62 -0.39 -4.87
C SER A 195 -23.07 0.94 -4.24
N ARG A 196 -23.68 1.85 -5.02
CA ARG A 196 -24.09 3.22 -4.58
C ARG A 196 -25.19 3.28 -3.51
N ASN A 197 -25.84 2.18 -3.18
CA ASN A 197 -26.91 2.13 -2.18
C ASN A 197 -26.42 2.10 -0.73
N ARG A 198 -25.19 2.53 -0.44
CA ARG A 198 -24.79 2.79 0.95
C ARG A 198 -25.51 4.03 1.45
N PRO A 199 -26.33 3.92 2.51
CA PRO A 199 -26.85 5.10 3.18
C PRO A 199 -25.66 5.93 3.70
N ILE A 200 -25.69 7.25 3.47
CA ILE A 200 -24.82 8.18 4.19
C ILE A 200 -25.25 8.09 5.65
N ASP A 201 -24.44 7.40 6.46
CA ASP A 201 -24.74 7.33 7.88
C ASP A 201 -24.56 8.72 8.48
N ARG A 202 -25.54 9.09 9.31
CA ARG A 202 -25.48 10.36 10.02
C ARG A 202 -24.25 10.36 10.93
N THR A 203 -23.48 11.44 10.87
CA THR A 203 -22.33 11.64 11.76
C THR A 203 -22.73 11.41 13.22
N SER A 204 -21.93 10.66 13.96
CA SER A 204 -22.12 10.44 15.39
C SER A 204 -21.93 11.74 16.17
N ASP A 205 -22.59 11.85 17.31
CA ASP A 205 -22.46 13.05 18.19
C ASP A 205 -20.98 13.32 18.58
N MET A 206 -20.14 12.28 18.63
CA MET A 206 -18.71 12.41 18.89
C MET A 206 -17.99 13.25 17.82
N HIS A 207 -18.44 13.16 16.57
CA HIS A 207 -17.78 13.77 15.42
C HIS A 207 -18.51 14.99 14.85
N ASP A 208 -19.61 15.46 15.48
CA ASP A 208 -20.43 16.57 14.99
C ASP A 208 -19.62 17.85 14.73
N ARG A 209 -18.66 18.18 15.59
CA ARG A 209 -17.86 19.39 15.45
C ARG A 209 -16.88 19.34 14.30
N GLN A 210 -16.30 18.19 14.04
CA GLN A 210 -15.38 18.03 12.90
C GLN A 210 -16.15 17.98 11.58
N ALA A 211 -17.39 17.48 11.57
CA ALA A 211 -18.27 17.52 10.41
C ALA A 211 -18.53 18.96 9.92
N LEU A 212 -18.48 19.96 10.80
CA LEU A 212 -18.57 21.37 10.39
C LEU A 212 -17.38 21.82 9.50
N VAL A 213 -16.26 21.09 9.53
CA VAL A 213 -15.05 21.42 8.77
C VAL A 213 -15.02 20.73 7.40
N HIS A 214 -15.37 19.43 7.34
CA HIS A 214 -15.24 18.61 6.14
C HIS A 214 -16.56 17.92 5.71
N GLY A 215 -17.67 18.24 6.36
CA GLY A 215 -19.00 17.68 6.06
C GLY A 215 -19.18 16.23 6.53
N ASP A 216 -20.42 15.74 6.43
CA ASP A 216 -20.74 14.34 6.74
C ASP A 216 -20.02 13.38 5.77
N GLU A 217 -19.84 13.78 4.51
CA GLU A 217 -19.11 12.98 3.54
C GLU A 217 -17.64 12.78 3.95
N GLY A 218 -16.98 13.82 4.46
CA GLY A 218 -15.62 13.72 4.99
C GLY A 218 -15.53 12.76 6.18
N ASN A 219 -16.53 12.78 7.08
CA ASN A 219 -16.61 11.79 8.16
C ASN A 219 -16.81 10.37 7.65
N ASN A 220 -17.67 10.15 6.64
CA ASN A 220 -17.88 8.84 6.04
C ASN A 220 -16.59 8.31 5.39
N ARG A 221 -15.83 9.17 4.71
CA ARG A 221 -14.53 8.80 4.14
C ARG A 221 -13.53 8.40 5.22
N LEU A 222 -13.51 9.06 6.38
CA LEU A 222 -12.68 8.68 7.53
C LEU A 222 -13.11 7.30 8.08
N GLN A 223 -14.42 7.07 8.25
CA GLN A 223 -14.97 5.81 8.74
C GLN A 223 -14.78 4.63 7.75
N ASP A 224 -14.71 4.91 6.46
CA ASP A 224 -14.45 3.88 5.44
C ASP A 224 -12.95 3.60 5.25
N ALA A 225 -12.08 4.51 5.70
CA ALA A 225 -10.65 4.40 5.50
C ALA A 225 -10.00 3.34 6.40
N HIS A 226 -9.10 2.57 5.81
CA HIS A 226 -8.17 1.70 6.52
C HIS A 226 -6.77 2.33 6.49
N VAL A 227 -6.23 2.69 7.63
CA VAL A 227 -4.90 3.28 7.79
C VAL A 227 -3.97 2.30 8.48
N ALA A 228 -2.78 2.08 7.91
CA ALA A 228 -1.73 1.32 8.56
C ALA A 228 -0.66 2.25 9.15
N VAL A 229 -0.21 1.94 10.36
CA VAL A 229 0.86 2.65 11.03
C VAL A 229 2.02 1.69 11.30
N ALA A 230 3.16 1.96 10.67
CA ALA A 230 4.41 1.27 10.92
C ALA A 230 5.17 1.98 12.05
N GLY A 231 5.27 1.32 13.21
CA GLY A 231 5.87 1.84 14.43
C GLY A 231 4.87 2.42 15.42
N ALA A 232 4.90 1.93 16.66
CA ALA A 232 4.08 2.35 17.81
C ALA A 232 4.90 3.00 18.92
N GLY A 233 6.02 3.61 18.57
CA GLY A 233 6.89 4.35 19.49
C GLY A 233 6.32 5.71 19.90
N GLY A 234 7.20 6.62 20.33
CA GLY A 234 6.82 7.95 20.80
C GLY A 234 6.10 8.79 19.75
N LEU A 235 6.43 8.65 18.47
CA LEU A 235 5.78 9.37 17.39
C LEU A 235 4.52 8.62 16.92
N GLY A 236 4.62 7.31 16.68
CA GLY A 236 3.51 6.47 16.21
C GLY A 236 2.32 6.47 17.17
N SER A 237 2.54 6.46 18.49
CA SER A 237 1.46 6.50 19.48
C SER A 237 0.62 7.79 19.41
N LEU A 238 1.24 8.92 19.07
CA LEU A 238 0.56 10.19 18.88
C LEU A 238 -0.29 10.20 17.60
N PHE A 239 0.20 9.58 16.52
CA PHE A 239 -0.59 9.42 15.29
C PHE A 239 -1.80 8.53 15.53
N ILE A 240 -1.60 7.37 16.16
CA ILE A 240 -2.66 6.41 16.47
C ILE A 240 -3.74 7.08 17.31
N GLN A 241 -3.35 7.84 18.35
CA GLN A 241 -4.28 8.63 19.15
C GLN A 241 -5.07 9.62 18.30
N SER A 242 -4.40 10.40 17.44
CA SER A 242 -5.03 11.40 16.59
C SER A 242 -6.02 10.78 15.60
N LEU A 243 -5.64 9.66 14.97
CA LEU A 243 -6.50 8.93 14.03
C LEU A 243 -7.74 8.35 14.72
N ALA A 244 -7.58 7.82 15.95
CA ALA A 244 -8.71 7.33 16.73
C ALA A 244 -9.70 8.44 17.05
N HIS A 245 -9.24 9.64 17.43
CA HIS A 245 -10.11 10.79 17.64
C HIS A 245 -10.76 11.33 16.36
N LEU A 246 -10.13 11.14 15.20
CA LEU A 246 -10.71 11.49 13.89
C LEU A 246 -11.80 10.51 13.44
N GLY A 247 -11.91 9.33 14.07
CA GLY A 247 -12.90 8.32 13.72
C GLY A 247 -12.53 7.53 12.47
N ILE A 248 -11.23 7.16 12.31
CA ILE A 248 -10.80 6.23 11.26
C ILE A 248 -11.46 4.87 11.51
N GLY A 249 -12.07 4.28 10.46
CA GLY A 249 -12.82 3.05 10.63
C GLY A 249 -11.97 1.81 10.91
N GLU A 250 -10.75 1.74 10.34
CA GLU A 250 -9.86 0.59 10.50
C GLU A 250 -8.41 1.04 10.69
N LEU A 251 -7.74 0.52 11.71
CA LEU A 251 -6.33 0.78 12.03
C LEU A 251 -5.55 -0.51 12.12
N THR A 252 -4.50 -0.65 11.29
CA THR A 252 -3.47 -1.68 11.46
C THR A 252 -2.22 -1.03 12.04
N VAL A 253 -1.69 -1.59 13.12
CA VAL A 253 -0.46 -1.12 13.77
C VAL A 253 0.55 -2.24 13.81
N VAL A 254 1.73 -2.00 13.23
CA VAL A 254 2.83 -2.99 13.17
C VAL A 254 4.02 -2.46 13.98
N ASP A 255 4.42 -3.18 15.01
CA ASP A 255 5.59 -2.84 15.84
C ASP A 255 6.11 -4.10 16.53
N PRO A 256 7.43 -4.42 16.45
CA PRO A 256 8.01 -5.63 17.05
C PRO A 256 8.32 -5.50 18.55
N ASP A 257 8.22 -4.32 19.11
CA ASP A 257 8.77 -4.03 20.42
C ASP A 257 7.76 -4.17 21.56
N VAL A 258 8.32 -4.31 22.76
CA VAL A 258 7.60 -4.20 24.03
C VAL A 258 7.86 -2.83 24.68
N VAL A 259 6.99 -2.44 25.61
CA VAL A 259 7.18 -1.21 26.39
C VAL A 259 8.28 -1.39 27.41
N GLU A 260 9.23 -0.47 27.42
CA GLU A 260 10.32 -0.35 28.39
C GLU A 260 10.11 0.90 29.27
N GLU A 261 10.77 0.96 30.42
CA GLU A 261 10.65 2.11 31.32
C GLU A 261 11.09 3.42 30.66
N SER A 262 12.16 3.39 29.84
CA SER A 262 12.65 4.53 29.04
C SER A 262 11.62 5.05 28.03
N ASN A 263 10.70 4.19 27.60
CA ASN A 263 9.69 4.55 26.60
C ASN A 263 8.47 5.29 27.18
N ARG A 264 8.19 5.11 28.48
CA ARG A 264 6.99 5.65 29.13
C ARG A 264 6.88 7.17 29.10
N SER A 265 8.00 7.86 29.00
CA SER A 265 8.03 9.32 28.90
C SER A 265 7.45 9.87 27.59
N ARG A 266 7.30 9.02 26.55
CA ARG A 266 6.94 9.45 25.22
C ARG A 266 5.87 8.59 24.49
N ILE A 267 5.57 7.38 24.97
CA ILE A 267 4.49 6.55 24.40
C ILE A 267 3.17 6.91 25.07
N VAL A 268 2.24 7.45 24.30
CA VAL A 268 0.90 7.79 24.80
C VAL A 268 0.14 6.51 25.15
N GLY A 269 -0.54 6.52 26.30
CA GLY A 269 -1.30 5.36 26.78
C GLY A 269 -0.46 4.32 27.55
N ALA A 270 0.88 4.40 27.52
CA ALA A 270 1.72 3.52 28.31
C ALA A 270 1.59 3.77 29.81
N ARG A 271 1.44 2.70 30.58
CA ARG A 271 1.32 2.69 32.04
C ARG A 271 2.58 2.09 32.67
N GLN A 272 2.78 2.35 33.97
CA GLN A 272 3.86 1.74 34.71
C GLN A 272 3.81 0.20 34.66
N THR A 273 2.62 -0.38 34.67
CA THR A 273 2.41 -1.82 34.61
C THR A 273 2.66 -2.44 33.24
N ASP A 274 2.88 -1.64 32.19
CA ASP A 274 3.19 -2.11 30.86
C ASP A 274 4.70 -2.27 30.62
N ALA A 275 5.53 -1.53 31.38
CA ALA A 275 6.97 -1.67 31.32
C ALA A 275 7.40 -2.97 32.02
N GLY A 276 8.26 -3.71 31.40
CA GLY A 276 8.92 -4.84 32.03
C GLY A 276 9.78 -4.41 33.25
N PRO A 277 10.18 -5.31 34.08
CA PRO A 277 11.13 -4.99 35.16
C PRO A 277 12.35 -4.33 34.49
N ALA A 278 12.75 -3.17 35.02
CA ALA A 278 13.98 -2.52 34.60
C ALA A 278 15.09 -3.56 34.56
N SER A 279 15.83 -3.62 33.47
CA SER A 279 17.00 -4.49 33.39
C SER A 279 17.87 -4.21 34.63
N ALA A 280 18.02 -5.21 35.50
CA ALA A 280 18.82 -5.05 36.69
C ALA A 280 20.20 -4.56 36.26
N THR A 281 20.67 -3.47 36.87
CA THR A 281 21.97 -2.92 36.58
C THR A 281 23.05 -4.00 36.81
N PRO A 282 24.10 -4.09 35.95
CA PRO A 282 25.10 -5.16 35.99
C PRO A 282 25.87 -5.33 37.31
N ASP A 283 25.69 -4.44 38.28
CA ASP A 283 26.49 -4.37 39.51
C ASP A 283 25.83 -5.00 40.73
N GLU A 284 24.66 -5.63 40.64
CA GLU A 284 24.08 -6.34 41.79
C GLU A 284 24.47 -7.83 41.83
N PRO A 285 24.98 -8.34 42.97
CA PRO A 285 25.35 -9.74 43.11
C PRO A 285 24.11 -10.65 43.01
N GLY A 286 24.03 -11.45 41.96
CA GLY A 286 22.92 -12.35 41.68
C GLY A 286 22.28 -12.14 40.30
N VAL A 287 22.78 -11.20 39.52
CA VAL A 287 22.31 -10.90 38.16
C VAL A 287 22.88 -11.90 37.16
N VAL A 288 22.05 -12.32 36.24
CA VAL A 288 22.37 -13.20 35.11
C VAL A 288 23.48 -12.56 34.26
N PRO A 289 24.49 -13.31 33.82
CA PRO A 289 25.53 -12.78 32.93
C PRO A 289 24.93 -12.08 31.71
N ALA A 290 25.54 -10.99 31.23
CA ALA A 290 25.05 -10.20 30.09
C ALA A 290 24.74 -11.04 28.85
N ALA A 291 25.54 -12.08 28.58
CA ALA A 291 25.30 -13.05 27.50
C ALA A 291 23.99 -13.88 27.67
N TRP A 292 23.38 -13.88 28.85
CA TRP A 292 22.09 -14.57 29.10
C TRP A 292 20.93 -13.58 29.20
N ALA A 293 21.20 -12.31 29.42
CA ALA A 293 20.18 -11.27 29.49
C ALA A 293 19.49 -11.05 28.11
N GLU A 294 20.20 -11.27 27.02
CA GLU A 294 19.65 -11.24 25.66
C GLU A 294 18.74 -12.44 25.36
N ALA A 295 18.89 -13.56 26.07
CA ALA A 295 18.05 -14.76 25.92
C ALA A 295 16.76 -14.71 26.75
N ILE A 296 16.59 -13.72 27.64
CA ILE A 296 15.37 -13.55 28.44
C ILE A 296 14.41 -12.70 27.63
N PRO A 297 13.20 -13.20 27.28
CA PRO A 297 12.19 -12.38 26.60
C PRO A 297 11.98 -11.06 27.34
N LYS A 298 12.02 -9.94 26.65
CA LYS A 298 11.69 -8.63 27.22
C LYS A 298 10.32 -8.73 27.88
N ALA A 299 10.26 -8.51 29.18
CA ALA A 299 9.06 -8.81 30.00
C ALA A 299 7.98 -7.72 29.92
N GLY A 300 8.13 -6.72 29.02
CA GLY A 300 7.16 -5.65 28.81
C GLY A 300 5.97 -6.08 27.97
N ARG A 301 4.88 -5.32 28.05
CA ARG A 301 3.70 -5.49 27.19
C ARG A 301 4.04 -5.08 25.75
N PRO A 302 3.63 -5.84 24.72
CA PRO A 302 3.76 -5.41 23.33
C PRO A 302 3.19 -3.99 23.11
N LYS A 303 3.93 -3.13 22.41
CA LYS A 303 3.47 -1.75 22.14
C LYS A 303 2.13 -1.74 21.41
N VAL A 304 1.90 -2.68 20.50
CA VAL A 304 0.64 -2.82 19.77
C VAL A 304 -0.57 -3.08 20.67
N GLU A 305 -0.41 -3.82 21.78
CA GLU A 305 -1.48 -4.05 22.76
C GLU A 305 -1.80 -2.78 23.58
N VAL A 306 -0.79 -1.95 23.85
CA VAL A 306 -1.01 -0.65 24.49
C VAL A 306 -1.79 0.26 23.57
N MET A 307 -1.49 0.25 22.26
CA MET A 307 -2.24 1.01 21.25
C MET A 307 -3.67 0.51 21.08
N GLN A 308 -3.88 -0.81 21.07
CA GLN A 308 -5.23 -1.38 21.04
C GLN A 308 -6.07 -0.83 22.21
N ARG A 309 -5.55 -0.94 23.42
CA ARG A 309 -6.21 -0.40 24.62
C ARG A 309 -6.47 1.11 24.52
N LEU A 310 -5.55 1.89 23.94
CA LEU A 310 -5.71 3.33 23.75
C LEU A 310 -6.87 3.61 22.79
N VAL A 311 -6.89 2.95 21.64
CA VAL A 311 -7.93 3.12 20.62
C VAL A 311 -9.30 2.70 21.15
N GLU A 312 -9.42 1.53 21.78
CA GLU A 312 -10.66 1.05 22.37
C GLU A 312 -11.25 2.00 23.44
N ASN A 313 -10.38 2.71 24.18
CA ASN A 313 -10.83 3.72 25.15
C ASN A 313 -11.29 5.03 24.51
N ILE A 314 -10.86 5.35 23.28
CA ILE A 314 -11.25 6.54 22.54
C ILE A 314 -12.52 6.25 21.75
N ASP A 315 -12.49 5.25 20.90
CA ASP A 315 -13.62 4.83 20.07
C ASP A 315 -13.58 3.30 19.86
N PRO A 316 -14.44 2.54 20.57
CA PRO A 316 -14.50 1.08 20.44
C PRO A 316 -15.10 0.58 19.12
N SER A 317 -15.61 1.47 18.26
CA SER A 317 -16.12 1.11 16.93
C SER A 317 -15.01 0.91 15.90
N ILE A 318 -13.80 1.39 16.20
CA ILE A 318 -12.64 1.25 15.31
C ILE A 318 -12.17 -0.21 15.25
N HIS A 319 -12.06 -0.75 14.05
CA HIS A 319 -11.47 -2.07 13.86
C HIS A 319 -9.94 -1.98 13.99
N PHE A 320 -9.41 -2.44 15.12
CA PHE A 320 -7.98 -2.39 15.42
C PHE A 320 -7.30 -3.72 15.18
N HIS A 321 -6.19 -3.70 14.43
CA HIS A 321 -5.33 -4.87 14.15
C HIS A 321 -3.90 -4.59 14.62
N GLY A 322 -3.54 -5.13 15.77
CA GLY A 322 -2.18 -5.06 16.30
C GLY A 322 -1.33 -6.24 15.80
N VAL A 323 -0.21 -5.95 15.16
CA VAL A 323 0.74 -6.94 14.64
C VAL A 323 2.07 -6.77 15.34
N HIS A 324 2.34 -7.67 16.29
CA HIS A 324 3.60 -7.69 17.03
C HIS A 324 4.68 -8.37 16.19
N ASN A 325 5.17 -7.66 15.16
CA ASN A 325 6.20 -8.15 14.25
C ASN A 325 6.94 -6.96 13.60
N GLY A 326 8.11 -7.23 13.02
CA GLY A 326 8.86 -6.24 12.24
C GLY A 326 8.17 -5.93 10.91
N ILE A 327 8.35 -4.70 10.42
CA ILE A 327 7.78 -4.27 9.15
C ILE A 327 8.41 -5.00 7.95
N GLU A 328 9.68 -5.37 8.06
CA GLU A 328 10.42 -6.11 7.04
C GLU A 328 10.02 -7.59 6.97
N SER A 329 9.29 -8.09 7.97
CA SER A 329 8.78 -9.45 7.94
C SER A 329 7.63 -9.61 6.94
N PRO A 330 7.43 -10.79 6.34
CA PRO A 330 6.28 -11.06 5.49
C PRO A 330 4.95 -10.72 6.16
N THR A 331 4.75 -11.12 7.41
CA THR A 331 3.52 -10.85 8.17
C THR A 331 3.30 -9.34 8.39
N GLY A 332 4.35 -8.60 8.78
CA GLY A 332 4.27 -7.15 8.96
C GLY A 332 3.94 -6.44 7.66
N MET A 333 4.66 -6.76 6.60
CA MET A 333 4.45 -6.14 5.28
C MET A 333 3.08 -6.44 4.70
N GLN A 334 2.64 -7.71 4.71
CA GLN A 334 1.30 -8.08 4.25
C GLN A 334 0.19 -7.35 5.02
N SER A 335 0.37 -7.14 6.33
CA SER A 335 -0.60 -6.43 7.14
C SER A 335 -0.69 -4.94 6.77
N ILE A 336 0.43 -4.30 6.48
CA ILE A 336 0.49 -2.91 5.99
C ILE A 336 -0.18 -2.75 4.62
N LEU A 337 0.03 -3.69 3.71
CA LEU A 337 -0.47 -3.61 2.33
C LEU A 337 -1.99 -3.76 2.19
N LYS A 338 -2.69 -4.24 3.23
CA LYS A 338 -4.16 -4.27 3.27
C LYS A 338 -4.80 -2.89 3.44
N ALA A 339 -4.03 -1.90 3.85
CA ALA A 339 -4.53 -0.55 4.13
C ALA A 339 -4.67 0.30 2.86
N ASP A 340 -5.49 1.34 2.96
CA ASP A 340 -5.66 2.33 1.89
C ASP A 340 -4.54 3.37 1.88
N LEU A 341 -3.95 3.63 3.05
CA LEU A 341 -2.88 4.59 3.31
C LEU A 341 -1.93 4.06 4.38
N VAL A 342 -0.64 4.37 4.23
CA VAL A 342 0.42 3.94 5.14
C VAL A 342 1.06 5.15 5.83
N ILE A 343 1.25 5.07 7.15
CA ILE A 343 2.03 6.01 7.93
C ILE A 343 3.31 5.32 8.40
N SER A 344 4.46 5.95 8.13
CA SER A 344 5.76 5.52 8.61
C SER A 344 6.16 6.36 9.84
N ALA A 345 6.32 5.70 10.97
CA ALA A 345 6.85 6.23 12.21
C ALA A 345 8.00 5.33 12.74
N THR A 346 8.69 4.67 11.82
CA THR A 346 9.82 3.77 12.12
C THR A 346 11.10 4.57 12.34
N ASP A 347 11.99 4.02 13.15
CA ASP A 347 13.29 4.59 13.47
C ASP A 347 14.44 3.96 12.65
N THR A 348 14.20 2.86 11.92
CA THR A 348 15.19 2.20 11.07
C THR A 348 15.16 2.72 9.64
N ALA A 349 16.33 2.77 8.99
CA ALA A 349 16.46 3.16 7.60
C ALA A 349 15.98 2.05 6.65
N SER A 350 16.21 0.79 7.02
CA SER A 350 15.77 -0.40 6.28
C SER A 350 14.24 -0.47 6.16
N SER A 351 13.50 -0.24 7.24
CA SER A 351 12.04 -0.17 7.22
C SER A 351 11.52 0.89 6.24
N ARG A 352 12.15 2.07 6.21
CA ARG A 352 11.76 3.14 5.27
C ARG A 352 12.01 2.75 3.82
N VAL A 353 13.11 2.06 3.52
CA VAL A 353 13.38 1.53 2.17
C VAL A 353 12.30 0.52 1.79
N ALA A 354 12.00 -0.45 2.66
CA ALA A 354 10.99 -1.47 2.42
C ALA A 354 9.60 -0.85 2.19
N LEU A 355 9.18 0.11 3.03
CA LEU A 355 7.92 0.82 2.88
C LEU A 355 7.88 1.65 1.58
N SER A 356 8.96 2.38 1.26
CA SER A 356 9.03 3.20 0.04
C SER A 356 8.87 2.36 -1.23
N HIS A 357 9.44 1.15 -1.24
CA HIS A 357 9.27 0.19 -2.32
C HIS A 357 7.82 -0.34 -2.38
N ALA A 358 7.32 -0.84 -1.23
CA ALA A 358 6.00 -1.43 -1.13
C ALA A 358 4.88 -0.47 -1.59
N VAL A 359 4.94 0.79 -1.17
CA VAL A 359 3.89 1.76 -1.52
C VAL A 359 3.85 2.08 -3.01
N LYS A 360 4.98 2.08 -3.69
CA LYS A 360 5.04 2.23 -5.16
C LYS A 360 4.48 0.98 -5.85
N GLN A 361 4.88 -0.21 -5.40
CA GLN A 361 4.44 -1.49 -5.96
C GLN A 361 2.93 -1.70 -5.85
N TYR A 362 2.30 -1.16 -4.81
CA TYR A 362 0.87 -1.36 -4.52
C TYR A 362 0.03 -0.08 -4.62
N HIS A 363 0.57 1.00 -5.17
CA HIS A 363 -0.10 2.30 -5.26
C HIS A 363 -0.69 2.77 -3.93
N ARG A 364 0.05 2.57 -2.82
CA ARG A 364 -0.37 3.06 -1.51
C ARG A 364 0.25 4.45 -1.26
N PRO A 365 -0.53 5.45 -0.84
CA PRO A 365 0.07 6.69 -0.32
C PRO A 365 0.84 6.39 0.97
N LEU A 366 2.05 6.96 1.09
CA LEU A 366 2.87 6.89 2.28
C LEU A 366 3.07 8.28 2.87
N PHE A 367 2.80 8.40 4.14
CA PHE A 367 3.09 9.59 4.95
C PHE A 367 4.18 9.22 5.96
N ASP A 368 5.38 9.76 5.77
CA ASP A 368 6.52 9.51 6.65
C ASP A 368 6.83 10.76 7.48
N ALA A 369 6.99 10.59 8.77
CA ALA A 369 7.43 11.66 9.64
C ALA A 369 8.53 11.20 10.59
N GLY A 370 9.34 12.16 10.98
CA GLY A 370 10.45 11.92 11.90
C GLY A 370 10.84 13.16 12.67
N THR A 371 11.61 12.94 13.73
CA THR A 371 12.27 13.98 14.50
C THR A 371 13.77 13.72 14.48
N ASN A 372 14.55 14.79 14.45
CA ASN A 372 16.00 14.71 14.55
C ASN A 372 16.49 15.70 15.62
N ILE A 373 17.21 15.17 16.60
CA ILE A 373 17.79 15.94 17.70
C ILE A 373 19.28 15.62 17.77
N ASN A 374 20.11 16.64 17.55
CA ASN A 374 21.56 16.52 17.69
C ASN A 374 22.03 17.28 18.94
N ILE A 375 22.71 16.59 19.82
CA ILE A 375 23.29 17.15 21.05
C ILE A 375 24.81 17.05 20.96
N THR A 376 25.49 18.20 21.18
CA THR A 376 26.94 18.27 21.26
C THR A 376 27.30 18.99 22.56
N ASP A 377 28.18 18.40 23.34
CA ASP A 377 28.62 18.94 24.65
C ASP A 377 27.44 19.29 25.59
N GLY A 378 26.39 18.43 25.61
CA GLY A 378 25.20 18.63 26.43
C GLY A 378 24.26 19.76 25.96
N VAL A 379 24.51 20.32 24.77
CA VAL A 379 23.69 21.40 24.18
C VAL A 379 23.03 20.90 22.90
N ALA A 380 21.73 21.10 22.78
CA ALA A 380 21.02 20.82 21.55
C ALA A 380 21.48 21.82 20.46
N LYS A 381 22.13 21.31 19.44
CA LYS A 381 22.64 22.08 18.29
C LYS A 381 21.67 22.08 17.12
N TYR A 382 20.85 21.04 17.02
CA TYR A 382 19.87 20.88 15.95
C TYR A 382 18.64 20.15 16.49
N ILE A 383 17.48 20.68 16.24
CA ILE A 383 16.18 20.05 16.52
C ILE A 383 15.32 20.28 15.28
N ALA A 384 14.84 19.22 14.68
CA ALA A 384 13.97 19.31 13.50
C ALA A 384 12.85 18.30 13.51
N THR A 385 11.75 18.67 12.85
CA THR A 385 10.67 17.76 12.46
C THR A 385 10.62 17.63 10.95
N ARG A 386 10.22 16.49 10.47
CA ARG A 386 10.14 16.18 9.05
C ARG A 386 8.78 15.60 8.70
N LEU A 387 8.28 15.97 7.53
CA LEU A 387 7.13 15.36 6.86
C LEU A 387 7.47 15.08 5.40
N SER A 388 7.32 13.84 4.98
CA SER A 388 7.44 13.41 3.59
C SER A 388 6.17 12.69 3.15
N VAL A 389 5.72 12.95 1.92
CA VAL A 389 4.55 12.30 1.33
C VAL A 389 4.99 11.64 0.02
N VAL A 390 4.63 10.36 -0.15
CA VAL A 390 4.89 9.59 -1.36
C VAL A 390 3.56 9.08 -1.90
N THR A 391 3.25 9.45 -3.12
CA THR A 391 2.11 8.95 -3.90
C THR A 391 2.60 8.44 -5.26
N PRO A 392 1.77 7.85 -6.11
CA PRO A 392 2.22 7.39 -7.43
C PRO A 392 2.93 8.46 -8.27
N GLY A 393 2.50 9.73 -8.22
CA GLY A 393 3.09 10.84 -8.98
C GLY A 393 4.28 11.54 -8.33
N THR A 394 4.54 11.30 -7.02
CA THR A 394 5.56 12.05 -6.28
C THR A 394 6.88 11.29 -6.11
N PRO A 395 8.00 11.97 -5.79
CA PRO A 395 9.28 11.34 -5.49
C PRO A 395 9.19 10.35 -4.32
N CYS A 396 9.93 9.24 -4.38
CA CYS A 396 10.06 8.32 -3.24
C CYS A 396 10.92 8.93 -2.12
N LEU A 397 10.98 8.28 -0.96
CA LEU A 397 11.75 8.78 0.19
C LEU A 397 13.25 8.94 -0.12
N ASP A 398 13.82 8.09 -0.99
CA ASP A 398 15.22 8.21 -1.42
C ASP A 398 15.45 9.48 -2.26
N CYS A 399 14.59 9.77 -3.22
CA CYS A 399 14.62 11.00 -4.01
C CYS A 399 14.47 12.26 -3.13
N GLN A 400 13.68 12.18 -2.08
CA GLN A 400 13.49 13.25 -1.10
C GLN A 400 14.71 13.41 -0.17
N GLY A 401 15.69 12.49 -0.22
CA GLY A 401 16.90 12.52 0.61
C GLY A 401 16.65 12.02 2.06
N GLU A 402 15.64 11.20 2.26
CA GLU A 402 15.21 10.73 3.57
C GLU A 402 15.74 9.33 3.92
N ILE A 403 16.46 8.69 2.99
CA ILE A 403 17.12 7.39 3.19
C ILE A 403 18.61 7.62 3.42
N ASN A 404 19.11 7.13 4.56
CA ASN A 404 20.55 7.07 4.84
C ASN A 404 21.07 5.66 4.51
N TRP A 405 21.71 5.51 3.37
CA TRP A 405 22.19 4.22 2.87
C TRP A 405 23.32 3.62 3.70
N ASP A 406 24.17 4.45 4.35
CA ASP A 406 25.21 3.97 5.26
C ASP A 406 24.55 3.26 6.46
N ARG A 407 23.46 3.84 6.97
CA ARG A 407 22.67 3.26 8.05
C ARG A 407 21.94 1.99 7.60
N VAL A 408 21.36 1.97 6.40
CA VAL A 408 20.74 0.75 5.82
C VAL A 408 21.78 -0.38 5.78
N THR A 409 23.00 -0.06 5.31
CA THR A 409 24.08 -1.05 5.21
C THR A 409 24.50 -1.56 6.60
N ALA A 410 24.56 -0.66 7.59
CA ALA A 410 24.90 -1.05 8.97
C ALA A 410 23.80 -1.93 9.60
N GLU A 411 22.53 -1.61 9.41
CA GLU A 411 21.39 -2.38 9.92
C GLU A 411 21.28 -3.78 9.29
N GLN A 412 21.82 -3.99 8.08
CA GLN A 412 21.81 -5.27 7.34
C GLN A 412 23.03 -6.17 7.66
N LYS A 413 24.04 -5.64 8.32
CA LYS A 413 25.19 -6.47 8.75
C LYS A 413 24.81 -7.23 10.01
N ASP A 414 25.17 -8.53 10.06
CA ASP A 414 25.08 -9.32 11.28
C ASP A 414 25.91 -8.67 12.38
N GLN A 415 25.44 -8.70 13.62
CA GLN A 415 26.14 -8.10 14.77
C GLN A 415 27.58 -8.59 14.93
N ASP A 416 27.89 -9.82 14.52
CA ASP A 416 29.25 -10.39 14.56
C ASP A 416 30.22 -9.73 13.56
N GLU A 417 29.73 -9.10 12.48
CA GLU A 417 30.54 -8.34 11.53
C GLU A 417 30.75 -6.88 11.94
N LEU A 418 29.93 -6.37 12.86
CA LEU A 418 30.01 -4.98 13.36
C LEU A 418 31.17 -4.75 14.34
N GLU A 419 31.76 -5.79 14.94
CA GLU A 419 32.95 -5.67 15.79
C GLU A 419 34.21 -5.15 15.06
N TYR A 420 34.20 -5.06 13.73
CA TYR A 420 35.30 -4.57 12.92
C TYR A 420 35.10 -3.13 12.42
N GLY A 421 34.91 -2.17 13.33
CA GLY A 421 35.34 -0.78 13.06
C GLY A 421 34.32 0.23 12.57
N VAL A 422 33.03 0.05 12.83
CA VAL A 422 32.07 1.17 12.80
C VAL A 422 31.61 1.39 14.25
N GLU A 423 32.05 2.48 14.88
CA GLU A 423 31.38 3.02 16.06
C GLU A 423 29.94 3.38 15.64
N LEU A 424 29.04 2.40 15.73
CA LEU A 424 27.62 2.69 15.80
C LEU A 424 27.45 3.56 17.03
N LEU A 425 26.80 4.70 16.88
CA LEU A 425 26.50 5.62 17.95
C LEU A 425 25.87 4.83 19.10
N GLU A 426 26.70 4.40 20.06
CA GLU A 426 26.24 3.84 21.33
C GLU A 426 25.44 4.92 22.04
N GLY A 427 24.13 4.75 22.09
CA GLY A 427 23.24 5.60 22.84
C GLY A 427 21.85 5.65 22.23
N GLU A 428 20.82 5.56 23.05
CA GLU A 428 19.43 5.81 22.63
C GLU A 428 19.33 7.21 22.01
N ALA A 429 18.74 7.31 20.82
CA ALA A 429 18.50 8.59 20.18
C ALA A 429 17.64 9.49 21.08
N PRO A 430 18.01 10.77 21.28
CA PRO A 430 17.22 11.68 22.08
C PRO A 430 15.78 11.78 21.55
N ALA A 431 14.79 11.64 22.43
CA ALA A 431 13.40 11.74 22.06
C ALA A 431 12.61 12.48 23.15
N VAL A 432 11.85 13.50 22.74
CA VAL A 432 11.07 14.35 23.64
C VAL A 432 9.64 14.43 23.12
N ILE A 433 8.66 14.14 23.98
CA ILE A 433 7.24 14.09 23.60
C ILE A 433 6.75 15.37 22.92
N THR A 434 7.17 16.53 23.36
CA THR A 434 6.73 17.83 22.76
C THR A 434 7.25 18.04 21.34
N ILE A 435 8.44 17.53 21.02
CA ILE A 435 8.98 17.56 19.65
C ILE A 435 8.24 16.57 18.79
N ASN A 436 7.98 15.35 19.30
CA ASN A 436 7.18 14.34 18.63
C ASN A 436 5.75 14.86 18.34
N GLN A 437 5.14 15.61 19.26
CA GLN A 437 3.81 16.20 19.06
C GLN A 437 3.77 17.18 17.87
N GLN A 438 4.82 17.96 17.64
CA GLN A 438 4.87 18.87 16.47
C GLN A 438 4.90 18.06 15.15
N ALA A 439 5.74 17.05 15.05
CA ALA A 439 5.78 16.17 13.89
C ALA A 439 4.45 15.44 13.71
N ALA A 440 3.88 14.92 14.81
CA ALA A 440 2.61 14.22 14.79
C ALA A 440 1.45 15.12 14.34
N ALA A 441 1.38 16.36 14.79
CA ALA A 441 0.33 17.30 14.40
C ALA A 441 0.37 17.61 12.90
N ARG A 442 1.58 17.86 12.34
CA ARG A 442 1.76 18.09 10.89
C ARG A 442 1.27 16.90 10.08
N LEU A 443 1.73 15.70 10.41
CA LEU A 443 1.36 14.50 9.68
C LEU A 443 -0.13 14.16 9.84
N SER A 444 -0.67 14.21 11.05
CA SER A 444 -2.09 13.92 11.29
C SER A 444 -2.99 14.86 10.50
N PHE A 445 -2.63 16.14 10.40
CA PHE A 445 -3.37 17.09 9.58
C PHE A 445 -3.22 16.81 8.08
N ALA A 446 -2.05 16.40 7.61
CA ALA A 446 -1.83 15.99 6.23
C ALA A 446 -2.69 14.76 5.86
N VAL A 447 -2.71 13.74 6.70
CA VAL A 447 -3.55 12.53 6.52
C VAL A 447 -5.05 12.89 6.55
N HIS A 448 -5.47 13.71 7.51
CA HIS A 448 -6.85 14.18 7.59
C HIS A 448 -7.29 14.87 6.30
N ARG A 449 -6.49 15.81 5.79
CA ARG A 449 -6.76 16.50 4.51
C ARG A 449 -6.84 15.53 3.35
N TYR A 450 -5.90 14.60 3.30
CA TYR A 450 -5.79 13.63 2.21
C TYR A 450 -7.01 12.71 2.11
N LEU A 451 -7.47 12.19 3.25
CA LEU A 451 -8.61 11.29 3.28
C LEU A 451 -9.95 12.02 3.07
N THR A 452 -10.11 13.21 3.61
CA THR A 452 -11.37 13.98 3.49
C THR A 452 -11.46 14.80 2.21
N GLY A 453 -10.35 15.04 1.52
CA GLY A 453 -10.27 15.99 0.40
C GLY A 453 -10.31 17.45 0.86
N LEU A 454 -10.17 17.75 2.15
CA LEU A 454 -10.12 19.11 2.69
C LEU A 454 -8.94 19.86 2.09
N LEU A 455 -9.18 21.02 1.49
CA LEU A 455 -8.19 21.85 0.79
C LEU A 455 -7.58 21.23 -0.48
N SER A 456 -8.13 20.14 -1.00
CA SER A 456 -7.68 19.57 -2.27
C SER A 456 -7.74 20.60 -3.41
N GLY A 457 -6.73 20.62 -4.27
CA GLY A 457 -6.59 21.58 -5.36
C GLY A 457 -6.33 23.04 -4.93
N ARG A 458 -6.15 23.30 -3.63
CA ARG A 458 -5.88 24.67 -3.12
C ARG A 458 -4.44 24.85 -2.66
N THR A 459 -3.90 23.88 -1.93
CA THR A 459 -2.53 23.91 -1.39
C THR A 459 -1.98 22.51 -1.34
N GLY A 460 -0.72 22.32 -1.75
CA GLY A 460 0.02 21.09 -1.52
C GLY A 460 0.25 20.82 -0.02
N PHE A 461 0.87 19.69 0.29
CA PHE A 461 1.32 19.40 1.65
C PHE A 461 2.55 20.24 1.99
N ASP A 462 2.65 20.65 3.26
CA ASP A 462 3.85 21.30 3.80
C ASP A 462 4.92 20.23 4.10
N THR A 463 5.49 19.67 3.03
CA THR A 463 6.51 18.62 3.09
C THR A 463 7.91 19.20 3.29
N GLY A 464 8.78 18.41 3.91
CA GLY A 464 10.17 18.79 4.16
C GLY A 464 10.50 18.88 5.64
N VAL A 465 11.58 19.59 5.95
CA VAL A 465 12.18 19.68 7.28
C VAL A 465 11.99 21.07 7.87
N ASP A 466 11.44 21.13 9.10
CA ASP A 466 11.34 22.32 9.92
C ASP A 466 12.40 22.27 11.03
N GLU A 467 13.39 23.13 10.97
CA GLU A 467 14.39 23.31 12.03
C GLU A 467 13.82 24.22 13.12
N LEU A 468 13.63 23.67 14.32
CA LEU A 468 12.91 24.34 15.39
C LEU A 468 13.75 25.38 16.16
N ILE A 469 15.08 25.32 16.05
CA ILE A 469 15.99 26.29 16.72
C ILE A 469 16.05 27.59 15.94
N THR A 470 16.25 27.50 14.64
CA THR A 470 16.43 28.68 13.76
C THR A 470 15.14 29.11 13.08
N GLY A 471 14.13 28.26 13.07
CA GLY A 471 12.91 28.46 12.29
C GLY A 471 13.11 28.29 10.78
N HIS A 472 14.24 27.74 10.35
CA HIS A 472 14.51 27.48 8.93
C HIS A 472 13.67 26.30 8.43
N LYS A 473 13.06 26.47 7.26
CA LYS A 473 12.32 25.40 6.57
C LYS A 473 13.06 25.00 5.31
N ARG A 474 13.23 23.69 5.09
CA ARG A 474 13.73 23.11 3.86
C ARG A 474 12.59 22.29 3.23
N GLU A 475 12.10 22.75 2.10
CA GLU A 475 11.08 22.02 1.36
C GLU A 475 11.62 20.67 0.82
N ALA A 476 10.75 19.68 0.72
CA ALA A 476 11.09 18.42 0.07
C ALA A 476 11.30 18.63 -1.44
N ARG A 477 12.05 17.74 -2.08
CA ARG A 477 12.26 17.76 -3.52
C ARG A 477 10.92 17.47 -4.23
N ALA A 478 10.57 18.28 -5.22
CA ALA A 478 9.30 18.18 -5.94
C ALA A 478 9.32 17.11 -7.05
N GLU A 479 10.49 16.81 -7.62
CA GLU A 479 10.59 15.89 -8.76
C GLU A 479 11.50 14.69 -8.44
N PRO A 480 11.19 13.49 -9.03
CA PRO A 480 12.05 12.33 -8.92
C PRO A 480 13.46 12.59 -9.44
N ASP A 481 14.43 11.89 -8.88
CA ASP A 481 15.79 11.86 -9.43
C ASP A 481 15.79 10.95 -10.67
N SER A 482 16.36 11.44 -11.79
CA SER A 482 16.47 10.66 -13.03
C SER A 482 17.33 9.40 -12.91
N ALA A 483 18.15 9.30 -11.86
CA ALA A 483 18.93 8.10 -11.55
C ALA A 483 18.26 7.17 -10.51
N CYS A 484 17.08 7.54 -10.00
CA CYS A 484 16.42 6.78 -8.96
C CYS A 484 15.81 5.50 -9.51
N LYS A 485 16.19 4.36 -8.94
CA LYS A 485 15.73 3.03 -9.36
C LYS A 485 14.25 2.75 -9.07
N PHE A 486 13.68 3.44 -8.08
CA PHE A 486 12.27 3.29 -7.71
C PHE A 486 11.34 4.20 -8.51
N CYS A 487 11.86 5.28 -9.09
CA CYS A 487 11.05 6.31 -9.75
C CYS A 487 11.29 6.40 -11.26
N GLU A 488 12.54 6.19 -11.75
CA GLU A 488 12.93 6.50 -13.13
C GLU A 488 12.18 5.65 -14.17
N ASN A 489 12.08 4.35 -13.97
CA ASN A 489 11.51 3.46 -14.97
C ASN A 489 10.11 2.94 -14.63
N ASN A 490 9.56 3.36 -13.50
CA ASN A 490 8.23 2.95 -13.02
C ASN A 490 7.96 1.41 -13.06
N THR A 491 9.02 0.61 -13.24
CA THR A 491 8.94 -0.84 -13.50
C THR A 491 8.33 -1.64 -12.36
N PHE A 492 8.31 -1.07 -11.15
CA PHE A 492 7.71 -1.70 -9.97
C PHE A 492 6.35 -1.10 -9.58
N ALA A 493 5.95 0.02 -10.19
CA ALA A 493 4.72 0.67 -9.81
C ALA A 493 3.51 -0.17 -10.26
N GLY A 494 2.64 -0.48 -9.32
CA GLY A 494 1.39 -1.18 -9.59
C GLY A 494 1.51 -2.65 -9.98
N VAL A 495 2.69 -3.29 -9.84
CA VAL A 495 2.83 -4.73 -10.21
C VAL A 495 2.19 -5.69 -9.19
N GLY A 496 1.90 -5.20 -7.98
CA GLY A 496 1.19 -5.99 -6.96
C GLY A 496 1.95 -7.23 -6.49
N ASP A 497 1.22 -8.32 -6.22
CA ASP A 497 1.74 -9.57 -5.63
C ASP A 497 2.76 -10.31 -6.50
N ARG A 498 2.89 -9.94 -7.75
CA ARG A 498 3.80 -10.57 -8.73
C ARG A 498 5.16 -9.93 -8.80
N GLY A 499 5.28 -8.73 -8.25
CA GLY A 499 6.57 -8.09 -8.06
C GLY A 499 7.41 -8.78 -7.00
N PRO A 500 8.70 -8.38 -6.89
CA PRO A 500 9.54 -8.88 -5.83
C PRO A 500 8.94 -8.49 -4.47
N SER A 501 8.96 -9.43 -3.50
CA SER A 501 8.48 -9.13 -2.16
C SER A 501 9.25 -7.95 -1.57
N PRO A 502 8.57 -6.88 -1.13
CA PRO A 502 9.22 -5.78 -0.43
C PRO A 502 9.70 -6.16 0.99
N ALA A 503 9.28 -7.33 1.49
CA ALA A 503 9.76 -7.90 2.73
C ALA A 503 11.12 -8.57 2.55
N THR A 504 12.01 -8.43 3.53
CA THR A 504 13.29 -9.14 3.52
C THR A 504 13.09 -10.59 3.96
N PRO A 505 13.77 -11.58 3.33
CA PRO A 505 13.57 -13.00 3.61
C PRO A 505 14.02 -13.48 5.01
N GLN A 506 14.53 -12.63 5.87
CA GLN A 506 15.28 -13.02 7.07
C GLN A 506 14.47 -13.34 8.32
N ALA A 507 13.14 -13.23 8.33
CA ALA A 507 12.39 -13.32 9.58
C ALA A 507 11.52 -14.57 9.77
N GLU A 508 11.26 -15.38 8.77
CA GLU A 508 10.45 -16.60 8.94
C GLU A 508 10.99 -17.78 8.12
N THR A 509 11.18 -18.92 8.79
CA THR A 509 11.47 -20.23 8.17
C THR A 509 10.20 -20.83 7.57
N VAL A 510 9.48 -20.07 6.74
CA VAL A 510 8.33 -20.59 5.98
C VAL A 510 8.81 -20.89 4.57
N PRO A 511 8.63 -22.11 4.05
CA PRO A 511 9.00 -22.45 2.68
C PRO A 511 8.32 -21.53 1.67
N PRO A 512 9.02 -21.09 0.60
CA PRO A 512 8.39 -20.33 -0.47
C PRO A 512 7.28 -21.19 -1.10
N GLY A 513 6.06 -20.66 -1.15
CA GLY A 513 4.88 -21.33 -1.70
C GLY A 513 3.79 -21.69 -0.69
N THR A 514 3.98 -21.47 0.61
CA THR A 514 2.94 -21.71 1.63
C THR A 514 2.26 -20.44 2.14
N GLY A 515 2.43 -19.32 1.45
CA GLY A 515 1.75 -18.07 1.76
C GLY A 515 0.25 -18.12 1.41
N LEU A 516 -0.37 -16.98 1.40
CA LEU A 516 -1.80 -16.71 1.20
C LEU A 516 -2.47 -17.54 0.08
N ILE A 517 -1.72 -17.96 -0.95
CA ILE A 517 -2.17 -18.81 -2.06
C ILE A 517 -2.64 -20.19 -1.55
N ALA A 518 -1.94 -20.77 -0.58
CA ALA A 518 -2.31 -22.07 0.01
C ALA A 518 -3.52 -21.95 0.96
N GLU A 519 -3.63 -20.85 1.70
CA GLU A 519 -4.79 -20.58 2.58
C GLU A 519 -6.06 -20.27 1.78
N LEU A 520 -5.93 -19.68 0.58
CA LEU A 520 -7.06 -19.39 -0.31
C LEU A 520 -7.48 -20.59 -1.18
N GLY A 521 -6.80 -21.75 -1.08
CA GLY A 521 -7.10 -22.92 -1.91
C GLY A 521 -6.80 -22.72 -3.40
N LEU A 522 -5.99 -21.71 -3.74
CA LEU A 522 -5.53 -21.45 -5.09
C LEU A 522 -4.25 -22.27 -5.31
N GLU A 523 -4.38 -23.52 -5.72
CA GLU A 523 -3.24 -24.36 -6.06
C GLU A 523 -2.47 -23.74 -7.23
N ALA A 524 -1.18 -23.42 -6.99
CA ALA A 524 -0.27 -23.13 -8.08
C ALA A 524 -0.22 -24.39 -8.96
N THR A 525 -0.47 -24.25 -10.26
CA THR A 525 -0.38 -25.37 -11.17
C THR A 525 1.05 -25.93 -11.16
N PRO A 526 1.24 -27.26 -11.16
CA PRO A 526 2.57 -27.90 -11.07
C PRO A 526 3.56 -27.46 -12.16
N GLU A 527 3.09 -26.90 -13.26
CA GLU A 527 3.93 -26.43 -14.38
C GLU A 527 4.76 -25.16 -14.07
N ALA A 528 4.36 -24.36 -13.08
CA ALA A 528 5.13 -23.18 -12.69
C ALA A 528 6.40 -23.53 -11.88
N VAL A 529 6.41 -24.70 -11.23
CA VAL A 529 7.54 -25.18 -10.43
C VAL A 529 8.64 -25.81 -11.29
N ASP A 530 8.30 -26.39 -12.44
CA ASP A 530 9.26 -27.08 -13.32
C ASP A 530 10.12 -26.15 -14.19
N ARG A 531 9.86 -24.83 -14.19
CA ARG A 531 10.65 -23.84 -14.95
C ARG A 531 11.77 -23.18 -14.15
N ALA A 532 11.92 -23.49 -12.87
CA ALA A 532 13.10 -23.10 -12.13
C ALA A 532 14.31 -23.95 -12.60
N PRO A 533 15.49 -23.36 -12.87
CA PRO A 533 16.66 -24.13 -13.29
C PRO A 533 17.09 -25.05 -12.16
N THR A 534 16.88 -26.35 -12.33
CA THR A 534 17.43 -27.39 -11.46
C THR A 534 18.93 -27.45 -11.64
N THR A 535 19.69 -27.06 -10.64
CA THR A 535 21.12 -27.39 -10.57
C THR A 535 21.26 -28.80 -10.02
N GLN A 536 21.72 -29.71 -10.86
CA GLN A 536 22.21 -31.06 -10.45
C GLN A 536 23.56 -30.92 -9.76
N ASP A 537 23.59 -30.39 -8.56
CA ASP A 537 24.66 -30.63 -7.61
C ASP A 537 24.22 -30.08 -6.27
N GLY A 538 24.34 -30.89 -5.23
CA GLY A 538 23.86 -30.63 -3.88
C GLY A 538 24.65 -29.54 -3.10
N SER A 539 24.94 -28.42 -3.73
CA SER A 539 25.55 -27.23 -3.13
C SER A 539 24.47 -26.22 -2.79
N ASP A 540 24.40 -25.93 -1.54
CA ASP A 540 23.75 -24.86 -0.81
C ASP A 540 22.90 -23.86 -1.61
N ILE A 541 21.58 -24.02 -1.52
CA ILE A 541 20.56 -23.17 -2.16
C ILE A 541 20.73 -21.71 -1.75
N THR A 542 21.22 -21.44 -0.54
CA THR A 542 21.49 -20.08 -0.02
C THR A 542 22.60 -19.36 -0.80
N SER A 543 23.63 -20.06 -1.23
CA SER A 543 24.72 -19.49 -2.03
C SER A 543 24.28 -19.17 -3.47
N THR A 544 23.38 -19.98 -4.02
CA THR A 544 22.84 -19.81 -5.37
C THR A 544 21.86 -18.67 -5.44
N ILE A 545 21.00 -18.50 -4.43
CA ILE A 545 20.08 -17.36 -4.30
C ILE A 545 20.86 -16.06 -4.06
N ARG A 546 21.89 -16.05 -3.20
CA ARG A 546 22.80 -14.90 -3.04
C ARG A 546 23.54 -14.55 -4.34
N HIS A 547 24.01 -15.52 -5.09
CA HIS A 547 24.70 -15.29 -6.36
C HIS A 547 23.73 -14.80 -7.45
N TRP A 548 22.49 -15.27 -7.45
CA TRP A 548 21.44 -14.81 -8.35
C TRP A 548 20.97 -13.39 -7.99
N LEU A 549 20.71 -13.11 -6.71
CA LEU A 549 20.39 -11.76 -6.23
C LEU A 549 21.53 -10.77 -6.53
N ASN A 550 22.77 -11.13 -6.27
CA ASN A 550 23.92 -10.28 -6.63
C ASN A 550 24.12 -10.09 -8.13
N ARG A 551 23.83 -11.09 -8.97
CA ARG A 551 23.90 -10.94 -10.44
C ARG A 551 22.73 -10.12 -11.00
N THR A 552 21.55 -10.27 -10.45
CA THR A 552 20.35 -9.54 -10.88
C THR A 552 20.41 -8.10 -10.38
N VAL A 553 20.79 -7.90 -9.11
CA VAL A 553 21.05 -6.57 -8.56
C VAL A 553 22.22 -5.91 -9.30
N THR A 554 23.34 -6.61 -9.61
CA THR A 554 24.49 -6.03 -10.31
C THR A 554 24.23 -5.78 -11.81
N LYS A 555 23.26 -6.46 -12.43
CA LYS A 555 22.82 -6.13 -13.81
C LYS A 555 21.80 -4.99 -13.84
N LEU A 556 21.03 -4.80 -12.77
CA LEU A 556 20.20 -3.63 -12.57
C LEU A 556 21.03 -2.41 -12.11
N TRP A 557 22.32 -2.62 -11.74
CA TRP A 557 23.26 -1.59 -11.27
C TRP A 557 24.31 -1.21 -12.33
N ARG A 558 24.19 -1.66 -13.54
CA ARG A 558 24.91 -1.21 -14.72
C ARG A 558 23.91 -0.80 -15.80
#